data_5c8855c8b196036701d8db662419ca96
#
_entry.id   5c8855c8b196036701d8db662419ca96
#
_cell.length_a   1.000
_cell.length_b   1.000
_cell.length_c   1.000
_cell.angle_alpha   90.00
_cell.angle_beta   90.00
_cell.angle_gamma   90.00
#
_symmetry.space_group_name_H-M   'P 1'
#
loop_
_entity.id
_entity.type
_entity.pdbx_description
1 polymer ?
#
loop_
_entity_poly.entity_id
_entity_poly.type
_entity_poly.pdbx_seq_one_letter_code
_entity_poly.pdbx_strand_id
1 'polypeptide(L)'
;MSLTDPHYPDDAGQSPHTALLGSEFVGFDEASQTVTMRFTVKREVCTWRGGVQGGLVAGYLDDVMGYAYVAATGGVMAPLNLDISMSLIRLIPEGATIIGTGRVVKAGQRVVFLEGELRGEDGTIYARSTSTAIPTPRPTPEVTGLER
;
A
#
# COMPACT_ATOMS: atom_id res chain seq x y z
N MET A 1 12.08 -11.98 -3.70
CA MET A 1 12.63 -10.74 -3.17
C MET A 1 12.56 -10.78 -1.67
N SER A 2 13.66 -10.53 -1.00
CA SER A 2 13.79 -10.68 0.45
C SER A 2 13.00 -9.58 1.16
N LEU A 3 12.28 -9.92 2.24
CA LEU A 3 11.70 -8.98 3.20
C LEU A 3 12.77 -8.11 3.92
N THR A 4 14.03 -8.22 3.49
CA THR A 4 15.18 -7.48 4.02
C THR A 4 15.55 -6.25 3.18
N ASP A 5 14.66 -5.79 2.28
CA ASP A 5 14.84 -4.50 1.62
C ASP A 5 14.81 -3.40 2.69
N PRO A 6 15.86 -2.54 2.77
CA PRO A 6 15.91 -1.49 3.81
C PRO A 6 14.76 -0.48 3.74
N HIS A 7 14.05 -0.45 2.62
CA HIS A 7 12.87 0.41 2.43
C HIS A 7 11.56 -0.28 2.81
N TYR A 8 11.59 -1.61 3.03
CA TYR A 8 10.43 -2.36 3.48
C TYR A 8 10.54 -2.58 4.98
N PRO A 9 9.55 -2.18 5.77
CA PRO A 9 9.59 -2.38 7.21
C PRO A 9 9.67 -3.87 7.55
N ASP A 10 10.58 -4.26 8.42
CA ASP A 10 10.78 -5.67 8.82
C ASP A 10 9.52 -6.35 9.36
N ASP A 11 8.59 -5.56 9.90
CA ASP A 11 7.33 -6.00 10.45
C ASP A 11 6.16 -6.01 9.43
N ALA A 12 6.33 -5.40 8.27
CA ALA A 12 5.26 -5.29 7.28
C ALA A 12 4.79 -6.65 6.78
N GLY A 13 5.70 -7.60 6.59
CA GLY A 13 5.37 -8.97 6.20
C GLY A 13 4.65 -9.78 7.29
N GLN A 14 4.64 -9.29 8.53
CA GLN A 14 4.02 -9.93 9.68
C GLN A 14 2.73 -9.25 10.13
N SER A 15 2.41 -8.10 9.56
CA SER A 15 1.18 -7.40 9.89
C SER A 15 -0.05 -8.18 9.42
N PRO A 16 -1.10 -8.30 10.25
CA PRO A 16 -2.29 -9.07 9.88
C PRO A 16 -2.93 -8.63 8.57
N HIS A 17 -2.96 -7.32 8.28
CA HIS A 17 -3.54 -6.82 7.03
C HIS A 17 -2.70 -7.20 5.81
N THR A 18 -1.38 -7.25 5.92
CA THR A 18 -0.48 -7.69 4.86
C THR A 18 -0.78 -9.14 4.46
N ALA A 19 -0.97 -10.01 5.47
CA ALA A 19 -1.37 -11.40 5.25
C ALA A 19 -2.75 -11.49 4.60
N LEU A 20 -3.72 -10.70 5.07
CA LEU A 20 -5.08 -10.66 4.52
C LEU A 20 -5.09 -10.23 3.04
N LEU A 21 -4.35 -9.19 2.70
CA LEU A 21 -4.27 -8.64 1.34
C LEU A 21 -3.34 -9.45 0.43
N GLY A 22 -2.55 -10.37 0.97
CA GLY A 22 -1.57 -11.13 0.21
C GLY A 22 -0.48 -10.26 -0.40
N SER A 23 0.00 -9.29 0.39
CA SER A 23 0.93 -8.25 -0.06
C SER A 23 2.36 -8.75 -0.18
N GLU A 24 3.03 -8.39 -1.27
CA GLU A 24 4.47 -8.58 -1.48
C GLU A 24 5.09 -7.28 -1.97
N PHE A 25 6.17 -6.87 -1.33
CA PHE A 25 6.96 -5.74 -1.80
C PHE A 25 7.80 -6.16 -3.02
N VAL A 26 7.74 -5.40 -4.10
CA VAL A 26 8.51 -5.67 -5.33
C VAL A 26 9.72 -4.75 -5.43
N GLY A 27 9.54 -3.47 -5.20
CA GLY A 27 10.64 -2.51 -5.25
C GLY A 27 10.20 -1.07 -5.10
N PHE A 28 11.18 -0.20 -4.95
CA PHE A 28 11.02 1.24 -4.87
C PHE A 28 11.97 1.93 -5.86
N ASP A 29 11.42 2.80 -6.68
CA ASP A 29 12.19 3.65 -7.60
C ASP A 29 12.32 5.06 -7.00
N GLU A 30 13.55 5.42 -6.60
CA GLU A 30 13.84 6.72 -6.01
C GLU A 30 13.61 7.89 -6.98
N ALA A 31 13.87 7.69 -8.27
CA ALA A 31 13.75 8.76 -9.26
C ALA A 31 12.29 9.21 -9.42
N SER A 32 11.37 8.26 -9.47
CA SER A 32 9.93 8.54 -9.58
C SER A 32 9.20 8.57 -8.24
N GLN A 33 9.87 8.25 -7.13
CA GLN A 33 9.28 8.11 -5.81
C GLN A 33 8.11 7.12 -5.77
N THR A 34 8.26 6.01 -6.49
CA THR A 34 7.20 5.02 -6.73
C THR A 34 7.56 3.67 -6.13
N VAL A 35 6.68 3.13 -5.31
CA VAL A 35 6.73 1.74 -4.88
C VAL A 35 5.92 0.86 -5.82
N THR A 36 6.39 -0.34 -6.04
CA THR A 36 5.62 -1.41 -6.70
C THR A 36 5.38 -2.53 -5.70
N MET A 37 4.15 -2.98 -5.61
CA MET A 37 3.73 -4.10 -4.78
C MET A 37 2.93 -5.10 -5.63
N ARG A 38 2.95 -6.36 -5.21
CA ARG A 38 2.11 -7.42 -5.76
C ARG A 38 1.16 -7.90 -4.70
N PHE A 39 -0.08 -8.17 -5.09
CA PHE A 39 -1.09 -8.75 -4.20
C PHE A 39 -1.73 -9.95 -4.88
N THR A 40 -1.97 -11.00 -4.09
CA THR A 40 -2.79 -12.14 -4.51
C THR A 40 -4.15 -12.01 -3.85
N VAL A 41 -5.19 -11.87 -4.65
CA VAL A 41 -6.56 -11.66 -4.16
C VAL A 41 -7.11 -12.94 -3.54
N LYS A 42 -7.33 -12.90 -2.24
CA LYS A 42 -7.88 -14.00 -1.46
C LYS A 42 -9.40 -13.94 -1.44
N ARG A 43 -10.02 -15.09 -1.23
CA ARG A 43 -11.48 -15.21 -1.13
C ARG A 43 -12.07 -14.36 0.00
N GLU A 44 -11.35 -14.21 1.11
CA GLU A 44 -11.77 -13.49 2.32
C GLU A 44 -12.05 -12.00 2.08
N VAL A 45 -11.51 -11.43 1.01
CA VAL A 45 -11.73 -10.02 0.64
C VAL A 45 -12.80 -9.86 -0.45
N CYS A 46 -13.39 -10.96 -0.90
CA CYS A 46 -14.35 -10.98 -2.01
C CYS A 46 -15.79 -11.01 -1.54
N THR A 47 -16.67 -10.42 -2.35
CA THR A 47 -18.12 -10.52 -2.18
C THR A 47 -18.65 -11.79 -2.85
N TRP A 48 -19.94 -12.06 -2.64
CA TRP A 48 -20.65 -13.16 -3.31
C TRP A 48 -20.62 -13.06 -4.86
N ARG A 49 -20.29 -11.90 -5.42
CA ARG A 49 -20.13 -11.69 -6.87
C ARG A 49 -18.80 -12.19 -7.42
N GLY A 50 -17.93 -12.73 -6.57
CA GLY A 50 -16.62 -13.26 -6.96
C GLY A 50 -15.54 -12.21 -7.22
N GLY A 51 -15.70 -11.01 -6.67
CA GLY A 51 -14.71 -9.94 -6.76
C GLY A 51 -14.52 -9.20 -5.45
N VAL A 52 -13.43 -8.46 -5.36
CA VAL A 52 -13.06 -7.72 -4.15
C VAL A 52 -14.15 -6.72 -3.75
N GLN A 53 -14.49 -6.71 -2.47
CA GLN A 53 -15.42 -5.73 -1.93
C GLN A 53 -14.83 -4.32 -2.07
N GLY A 54 -15.65 -3.36 -2.54
CA GLY A 54 -15.17 -2.02 -2.90
C GLY A 54 -14.43 -1.28 -1.79
N GLY A 55 -14.88 -1.40 -0.54
CA GLY A 55 -14.17 -0.82 0.60
C GLY A 55 -12.81 -1.47 0.86
N LEU A 56 -12.65 -2.76 0.53
CA LEU A 56 -11.38 -3.46 0.67
C LEU A 56 -10.40 -3.14 -0.48
N VAL A 57 -10.89 -2.67 -1.62
CA VAL A 57 -10.02 -2.10 -2.67
C VAL A 57 -9.25 -0.91 -2.12
N ALA A 58 -9.85 -0.11 -1.26
CA ALA A 58 -9.16 0.98 -0.56
C ALA A 58 -7.97 0.48 0.26
N GLY A 59 -8.03 -0.72 0.83
CA GLY A 59 -6.93 -1.32 1.57
C GLY A 59 -5.68 -1.56 0.71
N TYR A 60 -5.85 -2.07 -0.51
CA TYR A 60 -4.73 -2.23 -1.45
C TYR A 60 -4.15 -0.88 -1.86
N LEU A 61 -5.00 0.10 -2.12
CA LEU A 61 -4.58 1.45 -2.50
C LEU A 61 -3.88 2.16 -1.34
N ASP A 62 -4.38 2.01 -0.13
CA ASP A 62 -3.75 2.55 1.08
C ASP A 62 -2.35 1.97 1.28
N ASP A 63 -2.20 0.66 1.10
CA ASP A 63 -0.91 -0.01 1.22
C ASP A 63 0.11 0.58 0.24
N VAL A 64 -0.21 0.65 -1.05
CA VAL A 64 0.77 1.15 -2.05
C VAL A 64 1.12 2.62 -1.81
N MET A 65 0.16 3.44 -1.43
CA MET A 65 0.42 4.84 -1.10
C MET A 65 1.23 4.99 0.19
N GLY A 66 0.89 4.20 1.21
CA GLY A 66 1.59 4.21 2.50
C GLY A 66 3.04 3.77 2.38
N TYR A 67 3.28 2.65 1.71
CA TYR A 67 4.63 2.14 1.52
C TYR A 67 5.49 3.02 0.61
N ALA A 68 4.90 3.74 -0.35
CA ALA A 68 5.62 4.73 -1.13
C ALA A 68 6.26 5.81 -0.24
N TYR A 69 5.49 6.33 0.72
CA TYR A 69 6.00 7.35 1.64
C TYR A 69 6.99 6.78 2.65
N VAL A 70 6.72 5.58 3.17
CA VAL A 70 7.67 4.89 4.07
C VAL A 70 8.99 4.67 3.37
N ALA A 71 8.99 4.16 2.14
CA ALA A 71 10.21 3.94 1.36
C ALA A 71 10.92 5.27 1.05
N ALA A 72 10.19 6.29 0.63
CA ALA A 72 10.75 7.62 0.31
C ALA A 72 11.45 8.28 1.50
N THR A 73 11.07 7.94 2.72
CA THR A 73 11.68 8.46 3.95
C THR A 73 12.72 7.52 4.57
N GLY A 74 13.10 6.45 3.88
CA GLY A 74 14.05 5.46 4.41
C GLY A 74 13.50 4.69 5.61
N GLY A 75 12.20 4.53 5.71
CA GLY A 75 11.54 3.76 6.77
C GLY A 75 11.26 4.53 8.07
N VAL A 76 11.59 5.82 8.15
CA VAL A 76 11.47 6.60 9.42
C VAL A 76 10.12 7.27 9.62
N MET A 77 9.37 7.51 8.53
CA MET A 77 8.06 8.16 8.57
C MET A 77 6.99 7.26 7.94
N ALA A 78 5.76 7.44 8.38
CA ALA A 78 4.57 6.84 7.77
C ALA A 78 3.49 7.91 7.55
N PRO A 79 2.63 7.75 6.55
CA PRO A 79 1.54 8.69 6.36
C PRO A 79 0.36 8.32 7.25
N LEU A 80 -0.28 9.31 7.84
CA LEU A 80 -1.60 9.18 8.44
C LEU A 80 -2.60 9.83 7.50
N ASN A 81 -3.38 9.04 6.80
CA ASN A 81 -4.33 9.55 5.81
C ASN A 81 -5.42 10.40 6.45
N LEU A 82 -5.67 11.57 5.85
CA LEU A 82 -6.82 12.41 6.17
C LEU A 82 -8.02 12.08 5.27
N ASP A 83 -7.75 11.69 4.04
CA ASP A 83 -8.74 11.24 3.07
C ASP A 83 -8.10 10.27 2.07
N ILE A 84 -8.92 9.47 1.44
CA ILE A 84 -8.61 8.68 0.26
C ILE A 84 -9.77 8.85 -0.72
N SER A 85 -9.49 9.43 -1.88
CA SER A 85 -10.43 9.49 -3.00
C SER A 85 -10.07 8.43 -4.01
N MET A 86 -11.01 7.57 -4.39
CA MET A 86 -10.73 6.48 -5.31
C MET A 86 -11.79 6.34 -6.40
N SER A 87 -11.35 5.86 -7.55
CA SER A 87 -12.20 5.42 -8.65
C SER A 87 -12.07 3.91 -8.80
N LEU A 88 -13.19 3.22 -8.66
CA LEU A 88 -13.31 1.77 -8.90
C LEU A 88 -13.69 1.56 -10.36
N ILE A 89 -12.73 1.19 -11.19
CA ILE A 89 -12.89 1.18 -12.64
C ILE A 89 -13.39 -0.17 -13.13
N ARG A 90 -12.86 -1.27 -12.56
CA ARG A 90 -13.25 -2.63 -12.89
C ARG A 90 -13.27 -3.52 -11.67
N LEU A 91 -14.13 -4.53 -11.68
CA LEU A 91 -14.15 -5.57 -10.68
C LEU A 91 -12.81 -6.32 -10.67
N ILE A 92 -12.25 -6.50 -9.49
CA ILE A 92 -11.04 -7.30 -9.29
C ILE A 92 -11.46 -8.72 -8.94
N PRO A 93 -11.19 -9.73 -9.79
CA PRO A 93 -11.67 -11.09 -9.55
C PRO A 93 -10.94 -11.77 -8.37
N GLU A 94 -11.64 -12.70 -7.72
CA GLU A 94 -11.02 -13.64 -6.79
C GLU A 94 -9.87 -14.37 -7.48
N GLY A 95 -8.74 -14.55 -6.80
CA GLY A 95 -7.56 -15.24 -7.34
C GLY A 95 -6.71 -14.40 -8.29
N ALA A 96 -7.12 -13.17 -8.63
CA ALA A 96 -6.31 -12.31 -9.47
C ALA A 96 -4.99 -11.91 -8.80
N THR A 97 -3.99 -11.66 -9.63
CA THR A 97 -2.76 -10.97 -9.20
C THR A 97 -2.89 -9.50 -9.55
N ILE A 98 -2.75 -8.65 -8.52
CA ILE A 98 -2.75 -7.19 -8.69
C ILE A 98 -1.30 -6.70 -8.64
N ILE A 99 -0.95 -5.85 -9.59
CA ILE A 99 0.26 -5.03 -9.53
C ILE A 99 -0.17 -3.63 -9.10
N GLY A 100 0.19 -3.27 -7.89
CA GLY A 100 -0.10 -1.97 -7.30
C GLY A 100 1.10 -1.05 -7.35
N THR A 101 0.88 0.20 -7.69
CA THR A 101 1.89 1.25 -7.62
C THR A 101 1.40 2.38 -6.75
N GLY A 102 2.27 2.85 -5.86
CA GLY A 102 2.04 4.04 -5.05
C GLY A 102 3.14 5.06 -5.29
N ARG A 103 2.80 6.32 -5.38
CA ARG A 103 3.76 7.38 -5.64
C ARG A 103 3.59 8.54 -4.68
N VAL A 104 4.71 9.07 -4.20
CA VAL A 104 4.74 10.34 -3.47
C VAL A 104 4.71 11.47 -4.50
N VAL A 105 3.61 12.20 -4.57
CA VAL A 105 3.46 13.36 -5.44
C VAL A 105 4.22 14.56 -4.86
N LYS A 106 4.02 14.80 -3.56
CA LYS A 106 4.72 15.86 -2.81
C LYS A 106 4.79 15.47 -1.33
N ALA A 107 5.98 15.52 -0.78
CA ALA A 107 6.21 15.35 0.64
C ALA A 107 6.52 16.71 1.28
N GLY A 108 5.53 17.33 1.90
CA GLY A 108 5.69 18.55 2.68
C GLY A 108 5.93 18.24 4.16
N GLN A 109 6.29 19.25 4.94
CA GLN A 109 6.47 19.10 6.38
C GLN A 109 5.17 18.86 7.14
N ARG A 110 4.05 19.39 6.65
CA ARG A 110 2.75 19.28 7.29
C ARG A 110 1.81 18.31 6.58
N VAL A 111 1.95 18.19 5.27
CA VAL A 111 1.04 17.43 4.42
C VAL A 111 1.83 16.69 3.37
N VAL A 112 1.42 15.46 3.11
CA VAL A 112 1.94 14.59 2.07
C VAL A 112 0.82 14.30 1.08
N PHE A 113 1.10 14.42 -0.22
CA PHE A 113 0.19 14.08 -1.29
C PHE A 113 0.66 12.80 -1.97
N LEU A 114 -0.24 11.84 -2.06
CA LEU A 114 0.02 10.50 -2.56
C LEU A 114 -0.95 10.14 -3.69
N GLU A 115 -0.52 9.26 -4.57
CA GLU A 115 -1.40 8.63 -5.54
C GLU A 115 -1.13 7.13 -5.62
N GLY A 116 -2.15 6.37 -5.98
CA GLY A 116 -2.10 4.93 -6.08
C GLY A 116 -2.86 4.42 -7.30
N GLU A 117 -2.41 3.28 -7.82
CA GLU A 117 -3.05 2.59 -8.92
C GLU A 117 -2.93 1.08 -8.75
N LEU A 118 -3.99 0.38 -9.11
CA LEU A 118 -4.04 -1.08 -9.15
C LEU A 118 -4.28 -1.54 -10.57
N ARG A 119 -3.42 -2.44 -11.06
CA ARG A 119 -3.54 -3.07 -12.39
C ARG A 119 -3.49 -4.59 -12.29
N GLY A 120 -4.10 -5.25 -13.28
CA GLY A 120 -3.83 -6.65 -13.54
C GLY A 120 -2.45 -6.85 -14.19
N GLU A 121 -1.97 -8.09 -14.25
CA GLU A 121 -0.71 -8.44 -14.94
C GLU A 121 -0.74 -8.12 -16.43
N ASP A 122 -1.92 -8.11 -17.04
CA ASP A 122 -2.16 -7.73 -18.43
C ASP A 122 -2.23 -6.21 -18.69
N GLY A 123 -2.05 -5.42 -17.62
CA GLY A 123 -2.14 -3.96 -17.67
C GLY A 123 -3.55 -3.39 -17.51
N THR A 124 -4.58 -4.22 -17.34
CA THR A 124 -5.94 -3.76 -17.06
C THR A 124 -5.97 -2.90 -15.81
N ILE A 125 -6.50 -1.68 -15.91
CA ILE A 125 -6.63 -0.79 -14.76
C ILE A 125 -7.86 -1.19 -13.96
N TYR A 126 -7.68 -1.51 -12.68
CA TYR A 126 -8.74 -1.83 -11.75
C TYR A 126 -9.22 -0.62 -10.95
N ALA A 127 -8.30 0.15 -10.41
CA ALA A 127 -8.63 1.29 -9.56
C ALA A 127 -7.51 2.31 -9.53
N ARG A 128 -7.87 3.54 -9.19
CA ARG A 128 -6.95 4.66 -8.96
C ARG A 128 -7.35 5.42 -7.72
N SER A 129 -6.38 6.06 -7.07
CA SER A 129 -6.63 6.88 -5.90
C SER A 129 -5.67 8.04 -5.76
N THR A 130 -6.11 9.00 -4.99
CA THR A 130 -5.28 10.05 -4.41
C THR A 130 -5.52 10.10 -2.91
N SER A 131 -4.53 10.52 -2.15
CA SER A 131 -4.63 10.70 -0.71
C SER A 131 -3.89 11.95 -0.28
N THR A 132 -4.45 12.60 0.73
CA THR A 132 -3.79 13.64 1.52
C THR A 132 -3.52 13.05 2.89
N ALA A 133 -2.29 13.17 3.38
CA ALA A 133 -1.86 12.56 4.63
C ALA A 133 -1.03 13.52 5.47
N ILE A 134 -0.93 13.22 6.75
CA ILE A 134 -0.03 13.89 7.69
C ILE A 134 1.20 12.99 7.88
N PRO A 135 2.43 13.53 7.79
CA PRO A 135 3.63 12.77 8.11
C PRO A 135 3.68 12.45 9.59
N THR A 136 3.86 11.19 9.95
CA THR A 136 4.00 10.74 11.34
C THR A 136 5.27 9.91 11.50
N PRO A 137 6.02 10.05 12.62
CA PRO A 137 7.14 9.17 12.90
C PRO A 137 6.67 7.71 13.01
N ARG A 138 7.41 6.78 12.42
CA ARG A 138 7.19 5.36 12.67
C ARG A 138 7.81 4.99 14.02
N PRO A 139 7.10 4.21 14.85
CA PRO A 139 7.71 3.63 16.03
C PRO A 139 8.85 2.72 15.62
N THR A 140 10.05 2.93 16.19
CA THR A 140 11.12 1.95 16.05
C THR A 140 10.87 0.79 17.02
N PRO A 141 11.29 -0.43 16.69
CA PRO A 141 11.09 -1.60 17.57
C PRO A 141 11.61 -1.42 18.99
N GLU A 142 12.59 -0.54 19.19
CA GLU A 142 13.15 -0.23 20.52
C GLU A 142 12.25 0.62 21.40
N VAL A 143 11.23 1.27 20.85
CA VAL A 143 10.31 2.16 21.59
C VAL A 143 9.04 1.41 22.02
N THR A 144 8.77 0.24 21.48
CA THR A 144 7.65 -0.60 21.88
C THR A 144 7.99 -1.52 23.06
N GLY A 145 8.66 -1.00 24.08
CA GLY A 145 8.71 -1.60 25.41
C GLY A 145 7.35 -1.53 26.13
N LEU A 146 6.31 -1.93 25.45
CA LEU A 146 5.05 -2.32 26.05
C LEU A 146 5.21 -3.76 26.51
N GLU A 147 5.70 -3.92 27.73
CA GLU A 147 5.48 -5.14 28.49
C GLU A 147 3.98 -5.47 28.41
N ARG A 148 3.67 -6.65 27.90
CA ARG A 148 2.33 -7.21 27.91
C ARG A 148 1.98 -7.70 29.30
#